data_b880b484f9d684e7164de8c723dca4c2
#
_entry.id   b880b484f9d684e7164de8c723dca4c2
#
_cell.length_a   1.000
_cell.length_b   1.000
_cell.length_c   1.000
_cell.angle_alpha   90.00
_cell.angle_beta   90.00
_cell.angle_gamma   90.00
#
_symmetry.space_group_name_H-M   'P 1'
#
loop_
_entity.id
_entity.type
_entity.pdbx_description
1 polymer ?
#
loop_
_entity_poly.entity_id
_entity_poly.type
_entity_poly.pdbx_seq_one_letter_code
_entity_poly.pdbx_strand_id
1 'polypeptide(L)'
;MKFKSILAAVAFLAAGSASAAVLTFDGLTDMMYGDGFPLASGMSYDGTNLTYVESGFQLTLNAPGADAGAAHIGDGTFDPQTFNWHDGMENGSGTFLTLTRVGGGKFDLNSFDYFMDWTDVSADGVSLGSITDFGTWSTALTGITELRLSSGAFNQIDNVDVVEAAAPPSGAVPLPGTLALMLGGLAAGGMARRRRK
;
A
#
# COMPACT_ATOMS: atom_id res chain seq x y z
N MET A 1 33.95 18.58 46.04
CA MET A 1 33.01 18.84 44.94
C MET A 1 32.55 17.52 44.33
N LYS A 2 31.26 17.22 44.41
CA LYS A 2 30.71 15.91 43.94
C LYS A 2 29.96 16.21 42.62
N PHE A 3 30.53 15.82 41.48
CA PHE A 3 29.82 15.84 40.19
C PHE A 3 28.83 14.68 40.15
N LYS A 4 27.55 14.99 40.16
CA LYS A 4 26.48 14.06 39.83
C LYS A 4 26.26 14.11 38.33
N SER A 5 26.80 13.17 37.57
CA SER A 5 26.50 12.99 36.15
C SER A 5 25.11 12.35 36.05
N ILE A 6 24.14 13.14 35.63
CA ILE A 6 22.80 12.65 35.21
C ILE A 6 22.92 12.30 33.73
N LEU A 7 22.97 11.01 33.45
CA LEU A 7 22.88 10.50 32.08
C LEU A 7 21.38 10.46 31.70
N ALA A 8 20.91 11.45 30.96
CA ALA A 8 19.58 11.46 30.40
C ALA A 8 19.61 10.60 29.11
N ALA A 9 19.02 9.41 29.14
CA ALA A 9 18.80 8.61 27.96
C ALA A 9 17.60 9.21 27.18
N VAL A 10 17.88 9.90 26.09
CA VAL A 10 16.85 10.37 25.15
C VAL A 10 16.48 9.18 24.26
N ALA A 11 15.33 8.57 24.52
CA ALA A 11 14.74 7.60 23.61
C ALA A 11 14.06 8.37 22.47
N PHE A 12 14.66 8.40 21.28
CA PHE A 12 13.99 8.84 20.06
C PHE A 12 12.94 7.79 19.68
N LEU A 13 11.69 8.10 19.94
CA LEU A 13 10.55 7.42 19.34
C LEU A 13 10.47 7.92 17.89
N ALA A 14 10.99 7.16 16.94
CA ALA A 14 10.68 7.35 15.54
C ALA A 14 9.23 6.86 15.34
N ALA A 15 8.27 7.77 15.55
CA ALA A 15 6.93 7.56 15.09
C ALA A 15 7.00 7.66 13.55
N GLY A 16 6.85 6.52 12.86
CA GLY A 16 6.63 6.53 11.43
C GLY A 16 5.40 7.40 11.14
N SER A 17 5.57 8.50 10.42
CA SER A 17 4.45 9.31 9.97
C SER A 17 3.64 8.49 8.96
N ALA A 18 2.34 8.37 9.20
CA ALA A 18 1.42 7.92 8.16
C ALA A 18 1.51 8.89 6.98
N SER A 19 1.73 8.39 5.78
CA SER A 19 1.73 9.18 4.55
C SER A 19 0.39 8.98 3.86
N ALA A 20 -0.34 10.05 3.66
CA ALA A 20 -1.53 10.06 2.82
C ALA A 20 -1.11 10.28 1.36
N ALA A 21 -1.77 9.62 0.45
CA ALA A 21 -1.57 9.77 -0.98
C ALA A 21 -2.92 9.64 -1.71
N VAL A 22 -3.05 10.38 -2.80
CA VAL A 22 -4.10 10.18 -3.79
C VAL A 22 -3.42 9.68 -5.05
N LEU A 23 -3.84 8.52 -5.56
CA LEU A 23 -3.38 7.99 -6.83
C LEU A 23 -4.29 8.58 -7.90
N THR A 24 -3.72 9.37 -8.80
CA THR A 24 -4.46 10.15 -9.82
C THR A 24 -4.22 9.64 -11.22
N PHE A 25 -3.26 8.75 -11.39
CA PHE A 25 -2.89 8.18 -12.69
C PHE A 25 -2.50 9.18 -13.79
N ASP A 26 -2.26 10.44 -13.42
CA ASP A 26 -1.89 11.54 -14.34
C ASP A 26 -0.66 11.23 -15.20
N GLY A 27 0.16 10.29 -14.76
CA GLY A 27 1.32 9.82 -15.51
C GLY A 27 1.00 8.84 -16.66
N LEU A 28 -0.23 8.36 -16.75
CA LEU A 28 -0.68 7.46 -17.80
C LEU A 28 -1.21 8.31 -18.98
N THR A 29 -0.46 8.40 -20.07
CA THR A 29 -0.74 9.28 -21.21
C THR A 29 -1.01 8.56 -22.52
N ASP A 30 -0.77 7.26 -22.58
CA ASP A 30 -1.06 6.44 -23.76
C ASP A 30 -2.40 5.72 -23.61
N MET A 31 -3.05 5.45 -24.73
CA MET A 31 -4.37 4.79 -24.74
C MET A 31 -4.33 3.37 -24.20
N MET A 32 -3.19 2.68 -24.36
CA MET A 32 -3.03 1.29 -23.94
C MET A 32 -1.61 1.03 -23.43
N TYR A 33 -1.50 0.17 -22.43
CA TYR A 33 -0.28 -0.33 -21.85
C TYR A 33 -0.32 -1.85 -21.75
N GLY A 34 0.84 -2.53 -21.82
CA GLY A 34 0.94 -3.97 -21.61
C GLY A 34 1.69 -4.69 -22.72
N ASP A 35 1.27 -5.90 -23.07
CA ASP A 35 1.93 -6.69 -24.10
C ASP A 35 1.81 -6.05 -25.50
N GLY A 36 2.94 -5.79 -26.14
CA GLY A 36 2.99 -5.13 -27.45
C GLY A 36 2.73 -3.62 -27.43
N PHE A 37 2.48 -3.02 -26.27
CA PHE A 37 2.23 -1.60 -26.06
C PHE A 37 3.31 -0.94 -25.20
N PRO A 38 3.41 0.40 -25.18
CA PRO A 38 4.30 1.11 -24.28
C PRO A 38 4.06 0.76 -22.81
N LEU A 39 5.05 1.00 -21.97
CA LEU A 39 4.94 0.96 -20.53
C LEU A 39 5.26 2.35 -19.97
N ALA A 40 4.42 2.87 -19.09
CA ALA A 40 4.67 4.12 -18.40
C ALA A 40 5.79 3.98 -17.38
N SER A 41 6.28 5.11 -16.86
CA SER A 41 7.20 5.11 -15.73
C SER A 41 6.54 4.44 -14.51
N GLY A 42 7.26 3.53 -13.86
CA GLY A 42 6.70 2.76 -12.73
C GLY A 42 5.85 1.56 -13.14
N MET A 43 5.71 1.30 -14.43
CA MET A 43 4.94 0.17 -14.96
C MET A 43 5.85 -0.98 -15.40
N SER A 44 5.36 -2.20 -15.25
CA SER A 44 5.99 -3.41 -15.80
C SER A 44 4.93 -4.46 -16.17
N TYR A 45 5.25 -5.28 -17.17
CA TYR A 45 4.40 -6.38 -17.61
C TYR A 45 5.21 -7.67 -17.75
N ASP A 46 4.71 -8.78 -17.19
CA ASP A 46 5.40 -10.07 -17.15
C ASP A 46 4.77 -11.14 -18.05
N GLY A 47 3.80 -10.78 -18.88
CA GLY A 47 3.02 -11.69 -19.72
C GLY A 47 1.68 -12.12 -19.09
N THR A 48 1.45 -11.77 -17.83
CA THR A 48 0.20 -12.08 -17.11
C THR A 48 -0.23 -10.90 -16.24
N ASN A 49 0.73 -10.26 -15.57
CA ASN A 49 0.46 -9.17 -14.66
C ASN A 49 1.02 -7.87 -15.22
N LEU A 50 0.17 -6.87 -15.33
CA LEU A 50 0.60 -5.49 -15.51
C LEU A 50 0.64 -4.83 -14.14
N THR A 51 1.79 -4.34 -13.74
CA THR A 51 1.95 -3.61 -12.50
C THR A 51 2.19 -2.13 -12.76
N TYR A 52 1.62 -1.28 -11.92
CA TYR A 52 1.87 0.15 -11.91
C TYR A 52 2.13 0.62 -10.48
N VAL A 53 3.15 1.45 -10.30
CA VAL A 53 3.55 1.97 -8.99
C VAL A 53 3.40 3.48 -8.98
N GLU A 54 2.63 3.99 -8.03
CA GLU A 54 2.44 5.40 -7.76
C GLU A 54 2.42 5.66 -6.25
N SER A 55 3.13 6.69 -5.80
CA SER A 55 3.11 7.16 -4.40
C SER A 55 3.30 6.08 -3.33
N GLY A 56 4.11 5.04 -3.61
CA GLY A 56 4.38 3.95 -2.67
C GLY A 56 3.32 2.83 -2.66
N PHE A 57 2.34 2.91 -3.54
CA PHE A 57 1.34 1.88 -3.76
C PHE A 57 1.55 1.19 -5.10
N GLN A 58 1.13 -0.06 -5.20
CA GLN A 58 1.21 -0.88 -6.40
C GLN A 58 -0.17 -1.38 -6.77
N LEU A 59 -0.57 -1.05 -7.99
CA LEU A 59 -1.68 -1.69 -8.66
C LEU A 59 -1.15 -2.87 -9.46
N THR A 60 -1.80 -4.02 -9.36
CA THR A 60 -1.46 -5.21 -10.15
C THR A 60 -2.73 -5.69 -10.83
N LEU A 61 -2.77 -5.50 -12.14
CA LEU A 61 -3.80 -6.09 -12.98
C LEU A 61 -3.36 -7.49 -13.36
N ASN A 62 -4.06 -8.50 -12.85
CA ASN A 62 -3.90 -9.88 -13.31
C ASN A 62 -4.82 -10.12 -14.49
N ALA A 63 -4.24 -10.37 -15.64
CA ALA A 63 -4.94 -10.54 -16.91
C ALA A 63 -4.50 -11.85 -17.59
N PRO A 64 -4.95 -13.02 -17.09
CA PRO A 64 -4.56 -14.31 -17.64
C PRO A 64 -5.11 -14.45 -19.05
N GLY A 65 -4.22 -14.73 -20.01
CA GLY A 65 -4.58 -14.86 -21.42
C GLY A 65 -4.82 -13.54 -22.13
N ALA A 66 -4.25 -12.45 -21.61
CA ALA A 66 -4.23 -11.16 -22.31
C ALA A 66 -3.58 -11.31 -23.69
N ASP A 67 -4.26 -10.84 -24.71
CA ASP A 67 -3.73 -10.83 -26.08
C ASP A 67 -2.80 -9.63 -26.28
N ALA A 68 -3.16 -8.48 -25.76
CA ALA A 68 -2.39 -7.23 -25.80
C ALA A 68 -3.04 -6.20 -24.89
N GLY A 69 -2.22 -5.36 -24.23
CA GLY A 69 -2.69 -4.22 -23.46
C GLY A 69 -3.61 -4.60 -22.29
N ALA A 70 -3.03 -4.80 -21.12
CA ALA A 70 -3.78 -5.17 -19.92
C ALA A 70 -4.54 -3.99 -19.30
N ALA A 71 -4.14 -2.76 -19.61
CA ALA A 71 -4.80 -1.54 -19.15
C ALA A 71 -4.76 -0.48 -20.24
N HIS A 72 -5.71 0.43 -20.23
CA HIS A 72 -5.71 1.60 -21.09
C HIS A 72 -6.32 2.79 -20.37
N ILE A 73 -5.99 3.96 -20.87
CA ILE A 73 -6.45 5.22 -20.32
C ILE A 73 -7.46 5.87 -21.23
N GLY A 74 -8.20 6.80 -20.65
CA GLY A 74 -8.74 7.90 -21.40
C GLY A 74 -9.93 7.61 -22.26
N ASP A 75 -10.99 7.05 -21.74
CA ASP A 75 -12.28 7.14 -22.39
C ASP A 75 -13.05 8.43 -22.05
N GLY A 76 -12.45 9.28 -21.22
CA GLY A 76 -13.00 10.57 -20.85
C GLY A 76 -14.03 10.55 -19.73
N THR A 77 -14.16 9.45 -18.99
CA THR A 77 -15.08 9.39 -17.85
C THR A 77 -14.54 10.17 -16.67
N PHE A 78 -13.25 10.02 -16.37
CA PHE A 78 -12.53 10.82 -15.39
C PHE A 78 -11.44 11.64 -16.07
N ASP A 79 -11.22 12.86 -15.59
CA ASP A 79 -10.22 13.78 -16.11
C ASP A 79 -9.20 14.08 -15.00
N PRO A 80 -7.88 14.04 -15.26
CA PRO A 80 -7.30 13.93 -16.61
C PRO A 80 -7.13 12.51 -17.13
N GLN A 81 -6.76 11.54 -16.29
CA GLN A 81 -6.45 10.18 -16.72
C GLN A 81 -7.03 9.19 -15.71
N THR A 82 -7.30 7.97 -16.13
CA THR A 82 -7.81 6.91 -15.27
C THR A 82 -6.99 5.64 -15.44
N PHE A 83 -7.05 4.74 -14.46
CA PHE A 83 -6.58 3.38 -14.63
C PHE A 83 -7.78 2.51 -15.01
N ASN A 84 -7.82 2.04 -16.24
CA ASN A 84 -8.92 1.22 -16.74
C ASN A 84 -8.45 -0.11 -17.31
N TRP A 85 -9.33 -1.10 -17.22
CA TRP A 85 -9.09 -2.45 -17.69
C TRP A 85 -10.39 -3.12 -18.10
N HIS A 86 -10.27 -4.21 -18.86
CA HIS A 86 -11.40 -4.98 -19.34
C HIS A 86 -11.29 -6.44 -18.93
N ASP A 87 -12.42 -7.12 -18.78
CA ASP A 87 -12.49 -8.58 -18.75
C ASP A 87 -12.99 -9.10 -20.09
N GLY A 88 -12.42 -10.18 -20.57
CA GLY A 88 -12.85 -10.91 -21.77
C GLY A 88 -12.06 -10.54 -23.02
N MET A 89 -12.20 -9.36 -23.56
CA MET A 89 -11.67 -9.05 -24.92
C MET A 89 -10.14 -8.96 -24.95
N GLU A 90 -9.56 -8.11 -24.16
CA GLU A 90 -8.12 -7.81 -24.19
C GLU A 90 -7.36 -8.56 -23.12
N ASN A 91 -7.96 -8.74 -21.95
CA ASN A 91 -7.31 -9.30 -20.78
C ASN A 91 -7.69 -10.77 -20.52
N GLY A 92 -8.58 -11.35 -21.31
CA GLY A 92 -9.14 -12.66 -21.06
C GLY A 92 -10.17 -12.66 -19.93
N SER A 93 -10.74 -13.81 -19.62
CA SER A 93 -11.71 -13.95 -18.54
C SER A 93 -11.04 -14.13 -17.17
N GLY A 94 -11.68 -13.64 -16.11
CA GLY A 94 -11.21 -13.76 -14.74
C GLY A 94 -10.14 -12.74 -14.36
N THR A 95 -10.08 -11.64 -15.10
CA THR A 95 -9.21 -10.50 -14.81
C THR A 95 -9.58 -9.86 -13.47
N PHE A 96 -8.62 -9.38 -12.73
CA PHE A 96 -8.83 -8.61 -11.51
C PHE A 96 -7.69 -7.63 -11.25
N LEU A 97 -8.02 -6.53 -10.59
CA LEU A 97 -7.06 -5.55 -10.09
C LEU A 97 -6.85 -5.74 -8.60
N THR A 98 -5.60 -5.67 -8.15
CA THR A 98 -5.28 -5.55 -6.73
C THR A 98 -4.52 -4.26 -6.46
N LEU A 99 -4.81 -3.64 -5.31
CA LEU A 99 -4.04 -2.53 -4.75
C LEU A 99 -3.36 -2.99 -3.47
N THR A 100 -2.06 -2.80 -3.40
CA THR A 100 -1.22 -3.14 -2.25
C THR A 100 -0.20 -2.05 -1.99
N ARG A 101 0.50 -2.09 -0.85
CA ARG A 101 1.68 -1.24 -0.64
C ARG A 101 2.93 -1.87 -1.26
N VAL A 102 3.79 -1.05 -1.84
CA VAL A 102 5.13 -1.47 -2.27
C VAL A 102 5.91 -1.98 -1.05
N GLY A 103 6.44 -3.21 -1.17
CA GLY A 103 7.12 -3.86 -0.06
C GLY A 103 6.18 -4.47 1.00
N GLY A 104 4.87 -4.42 0.80
CA GLY A 104 3.87 -4.97 1.70
C GLY A 104 3.53 -4.06 2.88
N GLY A 105 2.66 -4.55 3.76
CA GLY A 105 2.20 -3.84 4.95
C GLY A 105 0.77 -3.35 4.84
N LYS A 106 0.28 -2.80 5.92
CA LYS A 106 -1.11 -2.34 6.03
C LYS A 106 -1.27 -0.91 5.52
N PHE A 107 -2.47 -0.62 5.04
CA PHE A 107 -2.90 0.71 4.65
C PHE A 107 -4.39 0.90 4.96
N ASP A 108 -4.80 2.16 4.98
CA ASP A 108 -6.20 2.54 5.05
C ASP A 108 -6.61 3.05 3.66
N LEU A 109 -7.79 2.66 3.19
CA LEU A 109 -8.42 3.18 1.99
C LEU A 109 -9.60 4.06 2.42
N ASN A 110 -9.58 5.33 2.03
CA ASN A 110 -10.65 6.26 2.34
C ASN A 110 -11.73 6.26 1.26
N SER A 111 -11.31 6.36 -0.01
CA SER A 111 -12.23 6.43 -1.15
C SER A 111 -11.50 6.11 -2.46
N PHE A 112 -12.28 5.86 -3.50
CA PHE A 112 -11.85 5.92 -4.90
C PHE A 112 -13.05 6.24 -5.79
N ASP A 113 -12.80 6.93 -6.87
CA ASP A 113 -13.79 7.13 -7.92
C ASP A 113 -13.76 5.94 -8.87
N TYR A 114 -14.92 5.59 -9.40
CA TYR A 114 -15.05 4.44 -10.29
C TYR A 114 -16.10 4.63 -11.39
N PHE A 115 -15.85 3.94 -12.50
CA PHE A 115 -16.85 3.61 -13.51
C PHE A 115 -16.73 2.13 -13.85
N MET A 116 -17.75 1.35 -13.53
CA MET A 116 -17.73 -0.10 -13.59
C MET A 116 -18.99 -0.62 -14.30
N ASP A 117 -18.81 -1.58 -15.20
CA ASP A 117 -19.95 -2.32 -15.71
C ASP A 117 -20.54 -3.20 -14.62
N TRP A 118 -19.71 -4.00 -13.97
CA TRP A 118 -20.03 -4.71 -12.75
C TRP A 118 -18.75 -5.26 -12.12
N THR A 119 -18.52 -4.99 -10.87
CA THR A 119 -17.26 -5.37 -10.21
C THR A 119 -17.47 -5.79 -8.77
N ASP A 120 -16.96 -6.96 -8.40
CA ASP A 120 -16.91 -7.38 -7.00
C ASP A 120 -15.73 -6.73 -6.29
N VAL A 121 -16.02 -6.18 -5.12
CA VAL A 121 -15.03 -5.55 -4.24
C VAL A 121 -14.74 -6.48 -3.07
N SER A 122 -13.47 -6.70 -2.78
CA SER A 122 -13.04 -7.42 -1.57
C SER A 122 -11.80 -6.79 -0.96
N ALA A 123 -11.63 -6.95 0.35
CA ALA A 123 -10.44 -6.56 1.09
C ALA A 123 -9.93 -7.74 1.92
N ASP A 124 -8.65 -8.05 1.83
CA ASP A 124 -8.02 -9.20 2.49
C ASP A 124 -8.81 -10.52 2.30
N GLY A 125 -9.38 -10.71 1.12
CA GLY A 125 -10.21 -11.87 0.76
C GLY A 125 -11.64 -11.86 1.32
N VAL A 126 -12.06 -10.81 2.01
CA VAL A 126 -13.42 -10.65 2.51
C VAL A 126 -14.25 -9.85 1.52
N SER A 127 -15.34 -10.39 1.02
CA SER A 127 -16.26 -9.70 0.10
C SER A 127 -16.93 -8.52 0.78
N LEU A 128 -16.95 -7.40 0.09
CA LEU A 128 -17.60 -6.14 0.50
C LEU A 128 -18.84 -5.81 -0.33
N GLY A 129 -19.16 -6.65 -1.32
CA GLY A 129 -20.25 -6.44 -2.25
C GLY A 129 -19.77 -6.10 -3.65
N SER A 130 -20.69 -5.66 -4.49
CA SER A 130 -20.42 -5.31 -5.89
C SER A 130 -20.76 -3.85 -6.13
N ILE A 131 -20.08 -3.23 -7.09
CA ILE A 131 -20.31 -1.86 -7.58
C ILE A 131 -20.62 -1.90 -9.06
N THR A 132 -21.43 -0.96 -9.51
CA THR A 132 -21.83 -0.78 -10.91
C THR A 132 -22.06 0.69 -11.23
N ASP A 133 -22.14 1.03 -12.49
CA ASP A 133 -22.27 2.41 -12.96
C ASP A 133 -21.05 3.26 -12.60
N PHE A 134 -21.25 4.54 -12.31
CA PHE A 134 -20.20 5.45 -11.89
C PHE A 134 -20.50 6.01 -10.49
N GLY A 135 -19.47 6.30 -9.74
CA GLY A 135 -19.62 6.85 -8.41
C GLY A 135 -18.31 6.98 -7.67
N THR A 136 -18.44 7.25 -6.37
CA THR A 136 -17.32 7.25 -5.45
C THR A 136 -17.56 6.21 -4.37
N TRP A 137 -16.64 5.25 -4.25
CA TRP A 137 -16.58 4.37 -3.09
C TRP A 137 -16.08 5.19 -1.90
N SER A 138 -16.87 5.30 -0.85
CA SER A 138 -16.54 6.10 0.34
C SER A 138 -16.62 5.31 1.65
N THR A 139 -16.69 3.99 1.58
CA THR A 139 -16.62 3.15 2.78
C THR A 139 -15.16 3.00 3.18
N ALA A 140 -14.75 3.70 4.23
CA ALA A 140 -13.39 3.64 4.73
C ALA A 140 -13.02 2.22 5.20
N LEU A 141 -11.90 1.70 4.71
CA LEU A 141 -11.32 0.43 5.11
C LEU A 141 -10.02 0.72 5.86
N THR A 142 -9.85 0.13 7.03
CA THR A 142 -8.68 0.40 7.87
C THR A 142 -7.82 -0.83 8.08
N GLY A 143 -6.52 -0.66 7.94
CA GLY A 143 -5.52 -1.69 8.24
C GLY A 143 -5.59 -2.90 7.32
N ILE A 144 -6.05 -2.72 6.08
CA ILE A 144 -6.05 -3.77 5.04
C ILE A 144 -4.64 -3.94 4.45
N THR A 145 -4.37 -5.10 3.89
CA THR A 145 -3.14 -5.39 3.15
C THR A 145 -3.36 -5.46 1.65
N GLU A 146 -4.60 -5.71 1.22
CA GLU A 146 -5.00 -5.81 -0.17
C GLU A 146 -6.44 -5.33 -0.36
N LEU A 147 -6.66 -4.47 -1.35
CA LEU A 147 -7.96 -4.27 -1.98
C LEU A 147 -7.96 -5.04 -3.30
N ARG A 148 -9.05 -5.75 -3.60
CA ARG A 148 -9.21 -6.45 -4.87
C ARG A 148 -10.53 -6.06 -5.53
N LEU A 149 -10.44 -5.74 -6.81
CA LEU A 149 -11.55 -5.47 -7.71
C LEU A 149 -11.56 -6.55 -8.78
N SER A 150 -12.58 -7.40 -8.80
CA SER A 150 -12.78 -8.39 -9.84
C SER A 150 -13.60 -7.79 -10.97
N SER A 151 -13.27 -8.13 -12.21
CA SER A 151 -13.76 -7.39 -13.35
C SER A 151 -15.20 -7.70 -13.79
N GLY A 152 -15.92 -6.64 -14.19
CA GLY A 152 -16.89 -6.68 -15.28
C GLY A 152 -16.23 -6.42 -16.64
N ALA A 153 -17.05 -6.24 -17.68
CA ALA A 153 -16.55 -6.04 -19.03
C ALA A 153 -15.74 -4.76 -19.20
N PHE A 154 -16.05 -3.73 -18.42
CA PHE A 154 -15.37 -2.45 -18.44
C PHE A 154 -15.20 -1.89 -17.03
N ASN A 155 -14.00 -1.42 -16.72
CA ASN A 155 -13.66 -0.97 -15.38
C ASN A 155 -12.70 0.22 -15.44
N GLN A 156 -12.97 1.24 -14.62
CA GLN A 156 -12.10 2.40 -14.41
C GLN A 156 -12.04 2.75 -12.93
N ILE A 157 -10.87 3.16 -12.48
CA ILE A 157 -10.70 3.81 -11.18
C ILE A 157 -9.87 5.07 -11.32
N ASP A 158 -10.11 6.00 -10.39
CA ASP A 158 -9.36 7.25 -10.27
C ASP A 158 -9.40 7.77 -8.82
N ASN A 159 -8.59 8.77 -8.53
CA ASN A 159 -8.60 9.49 -7.24
C ASN A 159 -8.59 8.54 -6.02
N VAL A 160 -7.74 7.51 -6.06
CA VAL A 160 -7.68 6.52 -4.98
C VAL A 160 -6.99 7.12 -3.76
N ASP A 161 -7.79 7.49 -2.75
CA ASP A 161 -7.30 8.10 -1.49
C ASP A 161 -6.92 7.02 -0.49
N VAL A 162 -5.63 6.93 -0.24
CA VAL A 162 -5.02 5.91 0.62
C VAL A 162 -4.09 6.55 1.65
N VAL A 163 -3.97 5.89 2.79
CA VAL A 163 -3.06 6.29 3.86
C VAL A 163 -2.21 5.09 4.25
N GLU A 164 -0.91 5.24 4.27
CA GLU A 164 -0.07 4.21 4.89
C GLU A 164 -0.45 4.04 6.36
N ALA A 165 -0.87 2.85 6.76
CA ALA A 165 -1.11 2.60 8.17
C ALA A 165 0.19 2.86 8.95
N ALA A 166 0.09 3.65 10.02
CA ALA A 166 1.23 3.91 10.87
C ALA A 166 1.85 2.57 11.28
N ALA A 167 3.16 2.43 11.09
CA ALA A 167 3.84 1.25 11.61
C ALA A 167 3.47 1.12 13.10
N PRO A 168 3.08 -0.07 13.58
CA PRO A 168 2.84 -0.25 14.99
C PRO A 168 4.06 0.32 15.73
N PRO A 169 3.88 1.11 16.80
CA PRO A 169 5.01 1.67 17.53
C PRO A 169 5.95 0.52 17.73
N SER A 170 7.17 0.64 17.22
CA SER A 170 8.17 -0.42 17.29
C SER A 170 8.24 -0.81 18.75
N GLY A 171 7.51 -1.88 19.07
CA GLY A 171 7.34 -2.35 20.45
C GLY A 171 8.72 -2.43 21.01
N ALA A 172 8.95 -1.90 22.19
CA ALA A 172 10.24 -1.78 22.80
C ALA A 172 11.04 -3.03 22.43
N VAL A 173 12.04 -2.86 21.55
CA VAL A 173 12.96 -3.95 21.22
C VAL A 173 13.38 -4.46 22.59
N PRO A 174 13.12 -5.72 22.95
CA PRO A 174 13.51 -6.22 24.26
C PRO A 174 14.98 -5.87 24.39
N LEU A 175 15.29 -4.94 25.31
CA LEU A 175 16.68 -4.53 25.49
C LEU A 175 17.48 -5.82 25.61
N PRO A 176 18.48 -6.06 24.73
CA PRO A 176 19.25 -7.29 24.80
C PRO A 176 19.59 -7.53 26.24
N GLY A 177 19.36 -8.76 26.76
CA GLY A 177 19.55 -9.06 28.18
C GLY A 177 20.90 -8.61 28.72
N THR A 178 21.88 -8.38 27.85
CA THR A 178 23.15 -7.71 28.10
C THR A 178 23.04 -6.30 28.67
N LEU A 179 22.05 -5.49 28.23
CA LEU A 179 21.83 -4.12 28.77
C LEU A 179 21.25 -4.19 30.20
N ALA A 180 20.31 -5.11 30.45
CA ALA A 180 19.76 -5.37 31.77
C ALA A 180 20.84 -5.91 32.71
N LEU A 181 21.71 -6.80 32.23
CA LEU A 181 22.86 -7.32 32.99
C LEU A 181 23.92 -6.27 33.26
N MET A 182 24.21 -5.36 32.31
CA MET A 182 25.13 -4.24 32.53
C MET A 182 24.62 -3.27 33.60
N LEU A 183 23.34 -2.90 33.55
CA LEU A 183 22.74 -2.05 34.58
C LEU A 183 22.68 -2.72 35.94
N GLY A 184 22.35 -4.00 35.99
CA GLY A 184 22.39 -4.81 37.22
C GLY A 184 23.80 -4.97 37.78
N GLY A 185 24.80 -5.20 36.93
CA GLY A 185 26.20 -5.33 37.30
C GLY A 185 26.79 -4.03 37.88
N LEU A 186 26.46 -2.87 37.29
CA LEU A 186 26.88 -1.56 37.81
C LEU A 186 26.24 -1.23 39.15
N ALA A 187 24.99 -1.59 39.39
CA ALA A 187 24.31 -1.43 40.67
C ALA A 187 24.92 -2.31 41.77
N ALA A 188 25.21 -3.57 41.46
CA ALA A 188 25.81 -4.51 42.38
C ALA A 188 27.28 -4.14 42.75
N GLY A 189 28.07 -3.71 41.75
CA GLY A 189 29.45 -3.25 41.94
C GLY A 189 29.53 -1.96 42.77
N GLY A 190 28.55 -1.05 42.60
CA GLY A 190 28.46 0.17 43.42
C GLY A 190 28.17 -0.08 44.88
N MET A 191 27.35 -1.11 45.21
CA MET A 191 27.05 -1.49 46.59
C MET A 191 28.21 -2.22 47.30
N ALA A 192 28.97 -3.06 46.56
CA ALA A 192 30.12 -3.75 47.10
C ALA A 192 31.24 -2.79 47.52
N ARG A 193 31.43 -1.68 46.80
CA ARG A 193 32.43 -0.67 47.12
C ARG A 193 32.10 0.19 48.38
N ARG A 194 30.81 0.27 48.73
CA ARG A 194 30.35 1.00 49.94
C ARG A 194 30.56 0.26 51.24
N ARG A 195 30.74 -1.08 51.20
CA ARG A 195 30.96 -1.91 52.41
C ARG A 195 32.42 -2.04 52.82
N ARG A 196 33.35 -1.47 52.06
CA ARG A 196 34.81 -1.53 52.35
C ARG A 196 35.39 -0.21 52.89
N LYS A 197 34.57 0.68 53.41
CA LYS A 197 35.04 1.86 54.16
C LYS A 197 34.53 1.83 55.59
#